data_13a1c6a17e45514752f6c594f6e25546
#
_entry.id   13a1c6a17e45514752f6c594f6e25546
#
_cell.length_a   1.000
_cell.length_b   1.000
_cell.length_c   1.000
_cell.angle_alpha   90.00
_cell.angle_beta   90.00
_cell.angle_gamma   90.00
#
_symmetry.space_group_name_H-M   'P 1'
#
loop_
_entity.id
_entity.type
_entity.pdbx_description
1 polymer ?
#
loop_
_entity_poly.entity_id
_entity_poly.type
_entity_poly.pdbx_seq_one_letter_code
_entity_poly.pdbx_strand_id
1 'polypeptide(L)'
;WRPDRYAHERREGELFCGTNYRMSELEAAVDVVQLRKMPALVRQYNTIKRTILGQLRTYRQVVPQKLNDAEGEAGYMIRFFPESVELGRKIAAALNAEGIGVGDFIWPSECSIRGPQAPPDWHVYRWMFPVLLKTDPAGSNCPFDCPIYRQRGGRIEYRRGDCPRAEDLFDRNVMIWLDPCYSPEDCRQIAGGINKVLSAYCTEDPAATRWL
;
A
#
# COMPACT_ATOMS: atom_id res chain seq x y z
N TRP A 1 -27.34 -6.50 25.01
CA TRP A 1 -27.00 -7.91 24.95
C TRP A 1 -27.65 -8.65 26.13
N ARG A 2 -28.42 -9.75 25.85
CA ARG A 2 -29.08 -10.54 26.90
C ARG A 2 -28.43 -11.93 26.94
N PRO A 3 -27.55 -12.19 27.88
CA PRO A 3 -26.81 -13.44 27.99
C PRO A 3 -27.70 -14.68 28.13
N ASP A 4 -28.82 -14.52 28.83
CA ASP A 4 -29.82 -15.55 29.11
C ASP A 4 -30.58 -16.03 27.86
N ARG A 5 -30.75 -15.18 26.86
CA ARG A 5 -31.49 -15.51 25.62
C ARG A 5 -30.86 -16.66 24.81
N TYR A 6 -29.53 -16.81 24.92
CA TYR A 6 -28.75 -17.81 24.17
C TYR A 6 -28.05 -18.81 25.09
N ALA A 7 -28.45 -18.90 26.36
CA ALA A 7 -27.78 -19.78 27.32
C ALA A 7 -27.77 -21.26 26.90
N HIS A 8 -28.84 -21.70 26.21
CA HIS A 8 -29.00 -23.06 25.71
C HIS A 8 -28.13 -23.36 24.47
N GLU A 9 -27.65 -22.32 23.77
CA GLU A 9 -26.80 -22.44 22.59
C GLU A 9 -25.30 -22.38 22.91
N ARG A 10 -24.98 -22.13 24.18
CA ARG A 10 -23.59 -21.96 24.61
C ARG A 10 -22.97 -23.29 24.95
N ARG A 11 -21.86 -23.57 24.31
CA ARG A 11 -20.94 -24.64 24.73
C ARG A 11 -19.76 -24.02 25.41
N GLU A 12 -19.37 -24.62 26.53
CA GLU A 12 -18.19 -24.20 27.26
C GLU A 12 -16.96 -24.33 26.38
N GLY A 13 -16.15 -23.27 26.27
CA GLY A 13 -14.96 -23.23 25.41
C GLY A 13 -15.20 -22.72 23.96
N GLU A 14 -16.43 -22.52 23.53
CA GLU A 14 -16.70 -21.96 22.20
C GLU A 14 -16.78 -20.43 22.17
N LEU A 15 -16.87 -19.80 23.34
CA LEU A 15 -16.90 -18.34 23.45
C LEU A 15 -15.51 -17.77 23.64
N PHE A 16 -15.19 -16.80 22.80
CA PHE A 16 -13.96 -16.01 22.94
C PHE A 16 -14.26 -14.52 22.87
N CYS A 17 -13.40 -13.71 23.47
CA CYS A 17 -13.50 -12.27 23.36
C CYS A 17 -13.01 -11.83 21.98
N GLY A 18 -13.85 -11.26 21.19
CA GLY A 18 -13.53 -10.86 19.82
C GLY A 18 -14.36 -9.69 19.33
N THR A 19 -13.94 -9.13 18.21
CA THR A 19 -14.64 -8.04 17.52
C THR A 19 -15.89 -8.60 16.83
N ASN A 20 -16.98 -7.83 16.83
CA ASN A 20 -18.18 -8.19 16.09
C ASN A 20 -18.01 -7.84 14.60
N TYR A 21 -17.86 -8.85 13.76
CA TYR A 21 -17.72 -8.73 12.31
C TYR A 21 -19.04 -8.98 11.55
N ARG A 22 -20.18 -8.84 12.21
CA ARG A 22 -21.46 -9.01 11.53
C ARG A 22 -21.69 -7.87 10.55
N MET A 23 -21.99 -8.24 9.32
CA MET A 23 -22.43 -7.34 8.27
C MET A 23 -23.93 -7.05 8.45
N SER A 24 -24.37 -5.83 8.22
CA SER A 24 -25.78 -5.51 8.14
C SER A 24 -26.35 -5.99 6.79
N GLU A 25 -27.67 -6.25 6.74
CA GLU A 25 -28.31 -6.65 5.49
C GLU A 25 -28.23 -5.57 4.42
N LEU A 26 -28.23 -4.30 4.83
CA LEU A 26 -28.07 -3.18 3.91
C LEU A 26 -26.68 -3.17 3.28
N GLU A 27 -25.63 -3.37 4.06
CA GLU A 27 -24.26 -3.52 3.56
C GLU A 27 -24.17 -4.72 2.61
N ALA A 28 -24.67 -5.88 3.04
CA ALA A 28 -24.66 -7.09 2.24
C ALA A 28 -25.40 -6.92 0.89
N ALA A 29 -26.51 -6.20 0.87
CA ALA A 29 -27.25 -5.92 -0.36
C ALA A 29 -26.41 -5.08 -1.35
N VAL A 30 -25.68 -4.08 -0.86
CA VAL A 30 -24.75 -3.28 -1.66
C VAL A 30 -23.58 -4.13 -2.12
N ASP A 31 -22.97 -4.90 -1.22
CA ASP A 31 -21.78 -5.71 -1.50
C ASP A 31 -22.02 -6.78 -2.56
N VAL A 32 -23.20 -7.42 -2.57
CA VAL A 32 -23.59 -8.37 -3.62
C VAL A 32 -23.54 -7.72 -5.00
N VAL A 33 -24.02 -6.48 -5.11
CA VAL A 33 -24.03 -5.75 -6.38
C VAL A 33 -22.58 -5.34 -6.77
N GLN A 34 -21.78 -4.89 -5.82
CA GLN A 34 -20.40 -4.50 -6.08
C GLN A 34 -19.51 -5.70 -6.46
N LEU A 35 -19.68 -6.83 -5.78
CA LEU A 35 -19.00 -8.08 -6.12
C LEU A 35 -19.25 -8.53 -7.57
N ARG A 36 -20.47 -8.37 -8.06
CA ARG A 36 -20.81 -8.68 -9.47
C ARG A 36 -20.06 -7.79 -10.47
N LYS A 37 -19.74 -6.56 -10.09
CA LYS A 37 -18.99 -5.59 -10.93
C LYS A 37 -17.47 -5.81 -10.86
N MET A 38 -16.96 -6.35 -9.76
CA MET A 38 -15.54 -6.45 -9.47
C MET A 38 -14.71 -7.12 -10.59
N PRO A 39 -15.12 -8.26 -11.19
CA PRO A 39 -14.32 -8.89 -12.24
C PRO A 39 -14.16 -8.01 -13.49
N ALA A 40 -15.18 -7.22 -13.83
CA ALA A 40 -15.10 -6.29 -14.97
C ALA A 40 -14.18 -5.11 -14.64
N LEU A 41 -14.28 -4.58 -13.42
CA LEU A 41 -13.45 -3.48 -12.93
C LEU A 41 -11.96 -3.86 -12.88
N VAL A 42 -11.63 -5.06 -12.37
CA VAL A 42 -10.25 -5.56 -12.34
C VAL A 42 -9.68 -5.71 -13.75
N ARG A 43 -10.45 -6.26 -14.69
CA ARG A 43 -10.01 -6.34 -16.09
C ARG A 43 -9.74 -4.95 -16.69
N GLN A 44 -10.57 -3.97 -16.39
CA GLN A 44 -10.44 -2.59 -16.87
C GLN A 44 -9.15 -1.95 -16.33
N TYR A 45 -8.90 -2.03 -15.03
CA TYR A 45 -7.65 -1.56 -14.42
C TYR A 45 -6.42 -2.24 -15.03
N ASN A 46 -6.44 -3.56 -15.20
CA ASN A 46 -5.33 -4.29 -15.81
C ASN A 46 -5.09 -3.85 -17.26
N THR A 47 -6.14 -3.64 -18.05
CA THR A 47 -6.01 -3.14 -19.42
C THR A 47 -5.35 -1.76 -19.45
N ILE A 48 -5.81 -0.83 -18.60
CA ILE A 48 -5.25 0.53 -18.48
C ILE A 48 -3.79 0.46 -18.07
N LYS A 49 -3.48 -0.28 -16.99
CA LYS A 49 -2.11 -0.42 -16.50
C LYS A 49 -1.17 -0.97 -17.57
N ARG A 50 -1.54 -2.06 -18.23
CA ARG A 50 -0.73 -2.67 -19.29
C ARG A 50 -0.55 -1.74 -20.49
N THR A 51 -1.59 -0.97 -20.86
CA THR A 51 -1.52 0.02 -21.94
C THR A 51 -0.50 1.11 -21.60
N ILE A 52 -0.46 1.59 -20.37
CA ILE A 52 0.53 2.59 -19.93
C ILE A 52 1.92 1.96 -19.88
N LEU A 53 2.08 0.83 -19.16
CA LEU A 53 3.38 0.20 -18.95
C LEU A 53 4.05 -0.22 -20.26
N GLY A 54 3.28 -0.69 -21.25
CA GLY A 54 3.78 -1.06 -22.57
C GLY A 54 4.35 0.10 -23.39
N GLN A 55 4.10 1.35 -22.99
CA GLN A 55 4.62 2.56 -23.63
C GLN A 55 5.77 3.20 -22.83
N LEU A 56 6.10 2.67 -21.66
CA LEU A 56 7.18 3.19 -20.85
C LEU A 56 8.54 2.69 -21.34
N ARG A 57 9.50 3.60 -21.38
CA ARG A 57 10.90 3.29 -21.60
C ARG A 57 11.55 2.81 -20.30
N THR A 58 12.63 2.09 -20.39
CA THR A 58 13.38 1.59 -19.25
C THR A 58 14.54 2.51 -18.89
N TYR A 59 14.83 2.64 -17.60
CA TYR A 59 15.81 3.59 -17.08
C TYR A 59 16.69 2.93 -16.02
N ARG A 60 18.00 3.24 -16.06
CA ARG A 60 18.98 2.62 -15.16
C ARG A 60 18.69 2.86 -13.68
N GLN A 61 18.21 4.06 -13.32
CA GLN A 61 18.01 4.48 -11.93
C GLN A 61 16.61 4.15 -11.40
N VAL A 62 15.81 3.43 -12.13
CA VAL A 62 14.41 3.12 -11.77
C VAL A 62 14.17 1.62 -11.85
N VAL A 63 13.64 1.05 -10.77
CA VAL A 63 13.24 -0.35 -10.73
C VAL A 63 11.72 -0.41 -10.59
N PRO A 64 10.99 -0.96 -11.58
CA PRO A 64 9.56 -1.22 -11.46
C PRO A 64 9.24 -2.19 -10.31
N GLN A 65 8.01 -2.12 -9.79
CA GLN A 65 7.53 -3.08 -8.83
C GLN A 65 7.57 -4.50 -9.43
N LYS A 66 8.20 -5.43 -8.71
CA LYS A 66 8.13 -6.84 -9.06
C LYS A 66 6.71 -7.35 -8.84
N LEU A 67 6.09 -7.89 -9.87
CA LEU A 67 4.81 -8.58 -9.80
C LEU A 67 5.06 -10.07 -9.59
N ASN A 68 4.43 -10.65 -8.58
CA ASN A 68 4.51 -12.09 -8.34
C ASN A 68 3.59 -12.87 -9.29
N ASP A 69 2.44 -12.26 -9.63
CA ASP A 69 1.49 -12.77 -10.61
C ASP A 69 0.91 -11.56 -11.37
N ALA A 70 1.38 -11.37 -12.59
CA ALA A 70 0.94 -10.24 -13.43
C ALA A 70 -0.49 -10.41 -13.94
N GLU A 71 -1.03 -11.62 -13.97
CA GLU A 71 -2.42 -11.88 -14.37
C GLU A 71 -3.39 -11.75 -13.20
N GLY A 72 -2.92 -12.05 -11.99
CA GLY A 72 -3.74 -12.04 -10.77
C GLY A 72 -3.78 -10.72 -10.03
N GLU A 73 -3.04 -9.70 -10.46
CA GLU A 73 -3.06 -8.40 -9.78
C GLU A 73 -4.33 -7.59 -10.09
N ALA A 74 -4.71 -6.71 -9.16
CA ALA A 74 -5.86 -5.83 -9.37
C ALA A 74 -5.59 -4.65 -10.32
N GLY A 75 -4.34 -4.29 -10.56
CA GLY A 75 -3.92 -3.34 -11.59
C GLY A 75 -4.21 -1.86 -11.33
N TYR A 76 -4.68 -1.47 -10.14
CA TYR A 76 -5.15 -0.12 -9.83
C TYR A 76 -4.06 0.92 -9.56
N MET A 77 -2.79 0.53 -9.62
CA MET A 77 -1.66 1.44 -9.44
C MET A 77 -0.43 1.04 -10.25
N ILE A 78 0.38 2.01 -10.59
CA ILE A 78 1.75 1.83 -11.06
C ILE A 78 2.68 2.20 -9.92
N ARG A 79 3.67 1.35 -9.65
CA ARG A 79 4.65 1.59 -8.60
C ARG A 79 6.06 1.31 -9.10
N PHE A 80 7.00 2.15 -8.68
CA PHE A 80 8.41 1.98 -8.98
C PHE A 80 9.31 2.61 -7.91
N PHE A 81 10.57 2.23 -7.93
CA PHE A 81 11.55 2.59 -6.91
C PHE A 81 12.77 3.23 -7.58
N PRO A 82 12.90 4.56 -7.51
CA PRO A 82 14.14 5.25 -7.88
C PRO A 82 15.33 4.78 -7.01
N GLU A 83 16.56 4.93 -7.50
CA GLU A 83 17.77 4.49 -6.80
C GLU A 83 18.02 5.21 -5.47
N SER A 84 17.46 6.41 -5.29
CA SER A 84 17.55 7.17 -4.05
C SER A 84 16.24 7.90 -3.73
N VAL A 85 16.07 8.25 -2.45
CA VAL A 85 14.95 9.07 -1.97
C VAL A 85 14.96 10.46 -2.60
N GLU A 86 16.14 11.06 -2.77
CA GLU A 86 16.30 12.37 -3.39
C GLU A 86 15.83 12.38 -4.84
N LEU A 87 16.23 11.37 -5.61
CA LEU A 87 15.76 11.18 -6.97
C LEU A 87 14.23 10.98 -7.01
N GLY A 88 13.70 10.17 -6.09
CA GLY A 88 12.27 9.94 -5.94
C GLY A 88 11.48 11.22 -5.69
N ARG A 89 11.99 12.13 -4.85
CA ARG A 89 11.39 13.44 -4.60
C ARG A 89 11.33 14.32 -5.85
N LYS A 90 12.43 14.37 -6.61
CA LYS A 90 12.50 15.14 -7.87
C LYS A 90 11.49 14.60 -8.89
N ILE A 91 11.46 13.27 -9.06
CA ILE A 91 10.53 12.61 -9.96
C ILE A 91 9.07 12.86 -9.53
N ALA A 92 8.75 12.68 -8.24
CA ALA A 92 7.40 12.89 -7.73
C ALA A 92 6.92 14.33 -7.91
N ALA A 93 7.77 15.31 -7.62
CA ALA A 93 7.46 16.73 -7.83
C ALA A 93 7.22 17.05 -9.30
N ALA A 94 8.05 16.51 -10.20
CA ALA A 94 7.91 16.72 -11.64
C ALA A 94 6.67 16.04 -12.21
N LEU A 95 6.33 14.81 -11.77
CA LEU A 95 5.09 14.13 -12.17
C LEU A 95 3.86 14.93 -11.74
N ASN A 96 3.83 15.44 -10.52
CA ASN A 96 2.75 16.29 -10.04
C ASN A 96 2.63 17.59 -10.88
N ALA A 97 3.75 18.18 -11.28
CA ALA A 97 3.76 19.36 -12.16
C ALA A 97 3.26 19.06 -13.59
N GLU A 98 3.41 17.83 -14.07
CA GLU A 98 2.81 17.36 -15.33
C GLU A 98 1.33 16.96 -15.18
N GLY A 99 0.73 17.11 -13.99
CA GLY A 99 -0.64 16.71 -13.70
C GLY A 99 -0.84 15.22 -13.41
N ILE A 100 0.25 14.47 -13.28
CA ILE A 100 0.21 13.06 -12.91
C ILE A 100 0.34 12.96 -11.39
N GLY A 101 -0.78 12.72 -10.70
CA GLY A 101 -0.82 12.65 -9.26
C GLY A 101 0.00 11.49 -8.70
N VAL A 102 1.03 11.79 -7.93
CA VAL A 102 1.75 10.78 -7.15
C VAL A 102 1.01 10.55 -5.85
N GLY A 103 0.61 9.32 -5.64
CA GLY A 103 -0.24 8.95 -4.52
C GLY A 103 0.43 9.06 -3.16
N ASP A 104 -0.41 9.26 -2.16
CA ASP A 104 -0.08 9.70 -0.82
C ASP A 104 0.31 8.58 0.17
N PHE A 105 0.51 7.36 -0.27
CA PHE A 105 0.95 6.26 0.62
C PHE A 105 2.42 6.31 0.98
N ILE A 106 2.98 7.49 1.03
CA ILE A 106 4.40 7.64 1.26
C ILE A 106 4.59 8.41 2.55
N TRP A 107 5.37 7.81 3.37
CA TRP A 107 5.66 8.07 4.76
C TRP A 107 6.32 9.42 4.97
N PRO A 108 5.94 10.13 6.01
CA PRO A 108 6.74 11.22 6.49
C PRO A 108 7.90 10.63 7.26
N SER A 109 8.98 10.42 6.61
CA SER A 109 10.27 10.45 7.26
C SER A 109 11.05 11.58 6.64
N GLU A 110 12.04 12.10 7.34
CA GLU A 110 13.01 13.04 6.76
C GLU A 110 13.60 12.46 5.47
N CYS A 111 13.54 11.15 5.32
CA CYS A 111 14.05 10.35 4.21
C CYS A 111 13.04 10.06 3.10
N SER A 112 11.74 10.27 3.29
CA SER A 112 10.74 9.94 2.26
C SER A 112 10.63 10.99 1.16
N ILE A 113 10.07 10.61 0.00
CA ILE A 113 9.86 11.55 -1.12
C ILE A 113 8.90 12.70 -0.77
N ARG A 114 8.04 12.55 0.22
CA ARG A 114 7.13 13.60 0.71
C ARG A 114 7.80 14.61 1.65
N GLY A 115 8.96 14.27 2.19
CA GLY A 115 9.67 15.09 3.14
C GLY A 115 9.09 15.07 4.57
N PRO A 116 9.73 15.81 5.49
CA PRO A 116 9.46 15.73 6.93
C PRO A 116 8.11 16.31 7.36
N GLN A 117 7.48 17.13 6.52
CA GLN A 117 6.21 17.79 6.82
C GLN A 117 4.98 16.92 6.56
N ALA A 118 5.16 15.79 5.88
CA ALA A 118 4.04 14.91 5.58
C ALA A 118 3.55 14.17 6.84
N PRO A 119 2.23 13.96 7.04
CA PRO A 119 1.72 13.24 8.20
C PRO A 119 2.19 11.78 8.20
N PRO A 120 2.41 11.15 9.38
CA PRO A 120 2.81 9.76 9.46
C PRO A 120 1.75 8.84 8.87
N ASP A 121 2.17 7.86 8.10
CA ASP A 121 1.30 6.76 7.71
C ASP A 121 1.38 5.66 8.77
N TRP A 122 0.28 5.48 9.45
CA TRP A 122 0.18 4.56 10.57
C TRP A 122 0.08 3.09 10.15
N HIS A 123 0.11 2.81 8.84
CA HIS A 123 0.06 1.45 8.30
C HIS A 123 1.44 0.78 8.16
N VAL A 124 2.54 1.51 8.42
CA VAL A 124 3.88 0.91 8.50
C VAL A 124 4.33 0.81 9.95
N TYR A 125 4.86 -0.33 10.32
CA TYR A 125 5.21 -0.66 11.70
C TYR A 125 6.03 0.41 12.41
N ARG A 126 6.98 1.04 11.74
CA ARG A 126 7.84 2.11 12.32
C ARG A 126 7.08 3.39 12.70
N TRP A 127 5.83 3.52 12.28
CA TRP A 127 4.92 4.63 12.61
C TRP A 127 3.69 4.17 13.38
N MET A 128 3.55 2.86 13.62
CA MET A 128 2.50 2.31 14.47
C MET A 128 2.87 2.52 15.95
N PHE A 129 2.69 3.73 16.41
CA PHE A 129 3.05 4.09 17.79
C PHE A 129 2.51 3.14 18.85
N PRO A 130 1.26 2.64 18.77
CA PRO A 130 0.78 1.65 19.74
C PRO A 130 1.65 0.39 19.79
N VAL A 131 2.19 -0.04 18.66
CA VAL A 131 3.10 -1.19 18.58
C VAL A 131 4.48 -0.85 19.13
N LEU A 132 5.06 0.28 18.66
CA LEU A 132 6.39 0.72 19.10
C LEU A 132 6.46 1.04 20.59
N LEU A 133 5.41 1.69 21.12
CA LEU A 133 5.31 2.07 22.53
C LEU A 133 4.66 0.98 23.38
N LYS A 134 4.20 -0.12 22.76
CA LYS A 134 3.53 -1.24 23.44
C LYS A 134 2.33 -0.78 24.28
N THR A 135 1.51 0.10 23.72
CA THR A 135 0.34 0.65 24.40
C THR A 135 -0.96 0.09 23.84
N ASP A 136 -1.98 0.04 24.66
CA ASP A 136 -3.36 -0.28 24.27
C ASP A 136 -4.33 0.80 24.79
N PRO A 137 -5.56 0.89 24.22
CA PRO A 137 -6.54 1.91 24.62
C PRO A 137 -7.02 1.78 26.08
N ALA A 138 -6.87 0.58 26.68
CA ALA A 138 -7.27 0.33 28.06
C ALA A 138 -6.15 0.65 29.06
N GLY A 139 -4.94 0.98 28.58
CA GLY A 139 -3.78 1.27 29.42
C GLY A 139 -3.22 0.03 30.15
N SER A 140 -3.61 -1.16 29.72
CA SER A 140 -3.17 -2.44 30.31
C SER A 140 -1.85 -2.94 29.73
N ASN A 141 -1.40 -2.34 28.62
CA ASN A 141 -0.28 -2.78 27.78
C ASN A 141 -0.41 -4.23 27.29
N CYS A 142 -1.64 -4.73 27.20
CA CYS A 142 -1.93 -6.04 26.64
C CYS A 142 -1.84 -6.00 25.09
N PRO A 143 -1.24 -6.98 24.43
CA PRO A 143 -0.66 -8.24 24.97
C PRO A 143 0.80 -8.12 25.42
N PHE A 144 1.44 -6.97 25.31
CA PHE A 144 2.89 -6.79 25.45
C PHE A 144 3.41 -7.08 26.86
N ASP A 145 2.64 -6.73 27.89
CA ASP A 145 2.97 -6.97 29.30
C ASP A 145 2.17 -8.11 29.92
N CYS A 146 1.48 -8.91 29.09
CA CYS A 146 0.73 -10.07 29.58
C CYS A 146 1.63 -11.06 30.34
N PRO A 147 1.31 -11.39 31.60
CA PRO A 147 2.11 -12.33 32.38
C PRO A 147 2.25 -13.70 31.72
N ILE A 148 1.20 -14.20 31.09
CA ILE A 148 1.19 -15.49 30.37
C ILE A 148 2.16 -15.43 29.17
N TYR A 149 2.15 -14.33 28.41
CA TYR A 149 3.06 -14.12 27.28
C TYR A 149 4.51 -14.14 27.76
N ARG A 150 4.82 -13.41 28.83
CA ARG A 150 6.16 -13.34 29.41
C ARG A 150 6.63 -14.68 30.00
N GLN A 151 5.74 -15.42 30.70
CA GLN A 151 6.04 -16.74 31.21
C GLN A 151 6.37 -17.75 30.10
N ARG A 152 5.76 -17.61 28.93
CA ARG A 152 6.04 -18.43 27.74
C ARG A 152 7.27 -17.96 26.93
N GLY A 153 8.07 -17.05 27.47
CA GLY A 153 9.30 -16.56 26.83
C GLY A 153 9.07 -15.43 25.84
N GLY A 154 7.88 -14.84 25.79
CA GLY A 154 7.59 -13.71 24.93
C GLY A 154 8.39 -12.48 25.32
N ARG A 155 9.21 -11.97 24.38
CA ARG A 155 10.09 -10.81 24.56
C ARG A 155 10.19 -9.97 23.28
N ILE A 156 9.04 -9.71 22.67
CA ILE A 156 9.05 -8.95 21.41
C ILE A 156 9.40 -7.48 21.70
N GLU A 157 10.44 -7.02 21.04
CA GLU A 157 10.81 -5.62 20.94
C GLU A 157 10.60 -5.18 19.49
N TYR A 158 10.01 -4.00 19.31
CA TYR A 158 9.79 -3.40 18.00
C TYR A 158 10.62 -2.14 17.91
N ARG A 159 11.53 -2.09 16.94
CA ARG A 159 12.42 -0.94 16.73
C ARG A 159 12.36 -0.49 15.28
N ARG A 160 12.52 0.81 15.07
CA ARG A 160 12.81 1.32 13.72
C ARG A 160 14.08 0.68 13.22
N GLY A 161 14.09 0.24 11.97
CA GLY A 161 15.20 -0.48 11.38
C GLY A 161 15.13 -2.01 11.47
N ASP A 162 14.13 -2.58 12.14
CA ASP A 162 13.95 -4.04 12.23
C ASP A 162 13.63 -4.68 10.87
N CYS A 163 13.04 -3.90 9.95
CA CYS A 163 12.73 -4.34 8.59
C CYS A 163 13.39 -3.42 7.54
N PRO A 164 14.72 -3.38 7.45
CA PRO A 164 15.45 -2.35 6.68
C PRO A 164 15.10 -2.37 5.19
N ARG A 165 14.86 -3.55 4.61
CA ARG A 165 14.47 -3.68 3.21
C ARG A 165 13.07 -3.10 2.94
N ALA A 166 12.13 -3.32 3.84
CA ALA A 166 10.79 -2.76 3.71
C ALA A 166 10.84 -1.24 3.86
N GLU A 167 11.60 -0.74 4.83
CA GLU A 167 11.77 0.69 5.06
C GLU A 167 12.40 1.38 3.86
N ASP A 168 13.48 0.83 3.30
CA ASP A 168 14.11 1.36 2.09
C ASP A 168 13.14 1.43 0.90
N LEU A 169 12.38 0.37 0.65
CA LEU A 169 11.39 0.35 -0.42
C LEU A 169 10.28 1.38 -0.19
N PHE A 170 9.79 1.52 1.03
CA PHE A 170 8.79 2.53 1.36
C PHE A 170 9.34 3.94 1.17
N ASP A 171 10.56 4.20 1.58
CA ASP A 171 11.16 5.54 1.48
C ASP A 171 11.38 6.00 0.03
N ARG A 172 11.62 5.07 -0.88
CA ARG A 172 11.87 5.35 -2.31
C ARG A 172 10.65 5.11 -3.21
N ASN A 173 9.52 4.70 -2.66
CA ASN A 173 8.33 4.33 -3.43
C ASN A 173 7.70 5.53 -4.13
N VAL A 174 7.62 5.48 -5.44
CA VAL A 174 6.79 6.37 -6.25
C VAL A 174 5.57 5.57 -6.72
N MET A 175 4.39 6.08 -6.43
CA MET A 175 3.13 5.41 -6.70
C MET A 175 2.15 6.32 -7.43
N ILE A 176 1.59 5.83 -8.52
CA ILE A 176 0.61 6.53 -9.35
C ILE A 176 -0.67 5.71 -9.30
N TRP A 177 -1.74 6.31 -8.80
CA TRP A 177 -3.08 5.70 -8.83
C TRP A 177 -3.65 5.78 -10.24
N LEU A 178 -4.35 4.74 -10.65
CA LEU A 178 -5.03 4.68 -11.93
C LEU A 178 -6.53 4.82 -11.73
N ASP A 179 -7.19 5.53 -12.64
CA ASP A 179 -8.64 5.62 -12.69
C ASP A 179 -9.17 4.58 -13.71
N PRO A 180 -10.20 3.80 -13.37
CA PRO A 180 -10.78 2.83 -14.30
C PRO A 180 -11.45 3.49 -15.50
N CYS A 181 -11.70 4.80 -15.47
CA CYS A 181 -12.32 5.55 -16.56
C CYS A 181 -11.32 6.11 -17.58
N TYR A 182 -10.00 5.88 -17.41
CA TYR A 182 -9.03 6.37 -18.38
C TYR A 182 -9.26 5.81 -19.78
N SER A 183 -9.32 6.71 -20.75
CA SER A 183 -9.37 6.39 -22.17
C SER A 183 -7.99 5.96 -22.70
N PRO A 184 -7.90 5.37 -23.90
CA PRO A 184 -6.61 5.11 -24.54
C PRO A 184 -5.76 6.38 -24.75
N GLU A 185 -6.40 7.55 -24.92
CA GLU A 185 -5.71 8.84 -25.00
C GLU A 185 -5.09 9.23 -23.67
N ASP A 186 -5.84 9.11 -22.57
CA ASP A 186 -5.32 9.38 -21.22
C ASP A 186 -4.13 8.46 -20.92
N CYS A 187 -4.21 7.18 -21.27
CA CYS A 187 -3.10 6.25 -21.11
C CYS A 187 -1.84 6.69 -21.88
N ARG A 188 -2.00 7.21 -23.11
CA ARG A 188 -0.87 7.73 -23.91
C ARG A 188 -0.26 8.98 -23.27
N GLN A 189 -1.10 9.91 -22.82
CA GLN A 189 -0.66 11.15 -22.18
C GLN A 189 0.08 10.86 -20.86
N ILE A 190 -0.46 9.95 -20.02
CA ILE A 190 0.18 9.53 -18.78
C ILE A 190 1.54 8.86 -19.07
N ALA A 191 1.60 7.94 -20.02
CA ALA A 191 2.85 7.30 -20.40
C ALA A 191 3.87 8.30 -20.95
N GLY A 192 3.41 9.25 -21.77
CA GLY A 192 4.22 10.35 -22.29
C GLY A 192 4.80 11.23 -21.19
N GLY A 193 3.97 11.63 -20.22
CA GLY A 193 4.39 12.43 -19.07
C GLY A 193 5.39 11.69 -18.18
N ILE A 194 5.14 10.40 -17.88
CA ILE A 194 6.09 9.58 -17.13
C ILE A 194 7.44 9.48 -17.85
N ASN A 195 7.44 9.17 -19.15
CA ASN A 195 8.66 9.10 -19.94
C ASN A 195 9.39 10.43 -20.00
N LYS A 196 8.67 11.55 -20.15
CA LYS A 196 9.23 12.91 -20.15
C LYS A 196 9.98 13.18 -18.84
N VAL A 197 9.34 12.93 -17.71
CA VAL A 197 9.93 13.14 -16.39
C VAL A 197 11.12 12.22 -16.16
N LEU A 198 10.98 10.93 -16.42
CA LEU A 198 12.06 9.99 -16.21
C LEU A 198 13.26 10.29 -17.11
N SER A 199 13.05 10.71 -18.35
CA SER A 199 14.15 11.12 -19.26
C SER A 199 14.90 12.36 -18.80
N ALA A 200 14.25 13.23 -18.02
CA ALA A 200 14.89 14.44 -17.49
C ALA A 200 15.84 14.15 -16.31
N TYR A 201 15.59 13.08 -15.57
CA TYR A 201 16.31 12.77 -14.34
C TYR A 201 17.09 11.44 -14.38
N CYS A 202 16.83 10.59 -15.35
CA CYS A 202 17.38 9.24 -15.42
C CYS A 202 17.97 8.98 -16.81
N THR A 203 18.89 8.01 -16.87
CA THR A 203 19.49 7.56 -18.12
C THR A 203 18.65 6.43 -18.71
N GLU A 204 18.15 6.62 -19.92
CA GLU A 204 17.46 5.55 -20.66
C GLU A 204 18.42 4.38 -20.90
N ASP A 205 17.98 3.17 -20.59
CA ASP A 205 18.77 1.96 -20.72
C ASP A 205 17.87 0.78 -21.12
N PRO A 206 17.91 0.35 -22.39
CA PRO A 206 17.10 -0.80 -22.86
C PRO A 206 17.42 -2.12 -22.14
N ALA A 207 18.57 -2.21 -21.46
CA ALA A 207 18.95 -3.38 -20.68
C ALA A 207 18.47 -3.32 -19.22
N ALA A 208 17.91 -2.18 -18.78
CA ALA A 208 17.35 -2.05 -17.44
C ALA A 208 16.06 -2.87 -17.26
N THR A 209 15.61 -3.01 -16.02
CA THR A 209 14.42 -3.80 -15.67
C THR A 209 13.19 -3.30 -16.43
N ARG A 210 12.52 -4.23 -17.12
CA ARG A 210 11.29 -3.94 -17.87
C ARG A 210 10.11 -3.71 -16.91
N TRP A 211 9.12 -2.97 -17.40
CA TRP A 211 7.87 -2.70 -16.66
C TRP A 211 6.89 -3.87 -16.69
N LEU A 212 6.97 -4.72 -17.70
CA LEU A 212 6.16 -5.93 -17.93
C LEU A 212 7.04 -7.13 -18.22
#